data_c753c0d56c17627835cf8bc8d98132d0
#
_entry.id   c753c0d56c17627835cf8bc8d98132d0
#
_cell.length_a   1.000
_cell.length_b   1.000
_cell.length_c   1.000
_cell.angle_alpha   90.00
_cell.angle_beta   90.00
_cell.angle_gamma   90.00
#
_symmetry.space_group_name_H-M   'P 1'
#
loop_
_entity.id
_entity.type
_entity.pdbx_description
1 polymer ?
#
loop_
_entity_poly.entity_id
_entity_poly.type
_entity_poly.pdbx_seq_one_letter_code
_entity_poly.pdbx_strand_id
1 'polypeptide(L)'
;MCGSWWPRNEFAGPAVWLQVGGHEMSWLPVPARRLAVTVVVFAALAAPSILTLWVSTPSASDIQQRVGAATRAHGVVLLGEGDVPPLLAQAVVATEDERFYAHHGIDTIGLGRAFLYDATHSCLCQGGSTITEQLVKDVYLGGSDAGYNKIADIVMAYKVELVIGKQQILADYLSEITTGLNRYGVSEAACDYFHKPLGNLTIGQYALLAGVTQAPSLYDPTIDPNLAAARRSSVLAAMLADKIITPDQAAAANAEPVLTPGPAPTSC
;
A
#
# COMPACT_ATOMS: atom_id res chain seq x y z
N MET A 1 -44.43 -38.48 46.94
CA MET A 1 -45.01 -37.14 46.73
C MET A 1 -43.89 -36.22 46.37
N CYS A 2 -43.63 -36.11 45.08
CA CYS A 2 -42.61 -35.18 44.56
C CYS A 2 -43.30 -34.12 43.67
N GLY A 3 -43.30 -32.87 44.13
CA GLY A 3 -43.87 -31.76 43.44
C GLY A 3 -42.87 -31.17 42.44
N SER A 4 -43.25 -31.10 41.21
CA SER A 4 -42.50 -30.48 40.10
C SER A 4 -42.70 -28.97 40.13
N TRP A 5 -41.60 -28.23 40.32
CA TRP A 5 -41.54 -26.78 40.09
C TRP A 5 -40.71 -26.51 38.87
N TRP A 6 -41.36 -26.09 37.76
CA TRP A 6 -40.72 -25.40 36.63
C TRP A 6 -41.44 -24.05 36.41
N PRO A 7 -40.76 -22.92 36.45
CA PRO A 7 -41.38 -21.66 36.07
C PRO A 7 -41.56 -21.58 34.54
N ARG A 8 -42.78 -21.22 34.13
CA ARG A 8 -43.11 -20.93 32.73
C ARG A 8 -42.35 -19.65 32.26
N ASN A 9 -41.64 -19.77 31.17
CA ASN A 9 -41.04 -18.64 30.47
C ASN A 9 -42.11 -17.69 29.88
N GLU A 10 -42.41 -16.62 30.59
CA GLU A 10 -43.15 -15.47 30.06
C GLU A 10 -42.15 -14.40 29.54
N PHE A 11 -41.57 -14.61 28.38
CA PHE A 11 -40.94 -13.56 27.61
C PHE A 11 -41.29 -13.72 26.12
N ALA A 12 -42.58 -13.61 25.80
CA ALA A 12 -43.03 -13.39 24.44
C ALA A 12 -43.28 -11.88 24.25
N GLY A 13 -42.24 -11.14 23.94
CA GLY A 13 -42.41 -9.77 23.47
C GLY A 13 -43.13 -9.74 22.11
N PRO A 14 -43.80 -8.62 21.73
CA PRO A 14 -44.60 -8.55 20.52
C PRO A 14 -43.73 -8.79 19.29
N ALA A 15 -44.20 -9.68 18.40
CA ALA A 15 -43.56 -9.96 17.11
C ALA A 15 -43.73 -8.74 16.21
N VAL A 16 -42.60 -8.11 15.87
CA VAL A 16 -42.57 -7.04 14.83
C VAL A 16 -42.53 -7.70 13.45
N TRP A 17 -43.57 -7.49 12.68
CA TRP A 17 -43.68 -8.01 11.31
C TRP A 17 -42.97 -7.05 10.34
N LEU A 18 -41.98 -7.53 9.63
CA LEU A 18 -41.35 -6.86 8.49
C LEU A 18 -41.52 -7.74 7.27
N GLN A 19 -42.25 -7.25 6.28
CA GLN A 19 -42.37 -7.86 4.95
C GLN A 19 -41.25 -7.34 4.05
N VAL A 20 -40.33 -8.19 3.65
CA VAL A 20 -39.36 -7.91 2.62
C VAL A 20 -39.55 -8.94 1.51
N GLY A 21 -40.00 -8.49 0.35
CA GLY A 21 -40.12 -9.32 -0.84
C GLY A 21 -41.13 -10.46 -0.79
N GLY A 22 -42.24 -10.33 -0.06
CA GLY A 22 -43.34 -11.30 -0.09
C GLY A 22 -43.13 -12.61 0.69
N HIS A 23 -42.00 -12.79 1.37
CA HIS A 23 -41.73 -13.94 2.22
C HIS A 23 -41.71 -13.56 3.71
N GLU A 24 -42.52 -14.26 4.52
CA GLU A 24 -42.49 -14.10 5.99
C GLU A 24 -41.26 -14.82 6.59
N MET A 25 -40.35 -14.08 7.21
CA MET A 25 -39.23 -14.63 7.99
C MET A 25 -39.66 -15.00 9.43
N SER A 26 -40.87 -15.56 9.62
CA SER A 26 -41.47 -15.84 10.90
C SER A 26 -40.76 -16.96 11.69
N TRP A 27 -39.96 -17.78 11.02
CA TRP A 27 -39.25 -18.93 11.57
C TRP A 27 -37.89 -18.63 12.21
N LEU A 28 -37.36 -17.41 12.06
CA LEU A 28 -36.10 -17.03 12.68
C LEU A 28 -36.32 -16.54 14.13
N PRO A 29 -35.45 -16.91 15.07
CA PRO A 29 -35.50 -16.38 16.44
C PRO A 29 -35.22 -14.87 16.45
N VAL A 30 -35.81 -14.15 17.42
CA VAL A 30 -35.72 -12.68 17.52
C VAL A 30 -34.30 -12.12 17.35
N PRO A 31 -33.20 -12.68 17.93
CA PRO A 31 -31.87 -12.18 17.74
C PRO A 31 -31.38 -12.35 16.28
N ALA A 32 -31.72 -13.45 15.61
CA ALA A 32 -31.36 -13.67 14.20
C ALA A 32 -32.09 -12.70 13.27
N ARG A 33 -33.35 -12.34 13.55
CA ARG A 33 -34.09 -11.31 12.81
C ARG A 33 -33.47 -9.93 12.95
N ARG A 34 -33.09 -9.53 14.18
CA ARG A 34 -32.40 -8.26 14.42
C ARG A 34 -31.09 -8.21 13.64
N LEU A 35 -30.30 -9.28 13.68
CA LEU A 35 -29.08 -9.38 12.91
C LEU A 35 -29.34 -9.27 11.39
N ALA A 36 -30.32 -10.02 10.87
CA ALA A 36 -30.68 -9.97 9.44
C ALA A 36 -31.14 -8.57 9.01
N VAL A 37 -31.97 -7.90 9.79
CA VAL A 37 -32.42 -6.52 9.53
C VAL A 37 -31.23 -5.57 9.55
N THR A 38 -30.35 -5.68 10.54
CA THR A 38 -29.14 -4.83 10.62
C THR A 38 -28.26 -5.02 9.40
N VAL A 39 -28.02 -6.26 8.96
CA VAL A 39 -27.22 -6.57 7.77
C VAL A 39 -27.88 -6.00 6.52
N VAL A 40 -29.20 -6.17 6.35
CA VAL A 40 -29.94 -5.62 5.18
C VAL A 40 -29.90 -4.09 5.16
N VAL A 41 -30.13 -3.44 6.30
CA VAL A 41 -30.05 -1.97 6.40
C VAL A 41 -28.64 -1.48 6.10
N PHE A 42 -27.62 -2.14 6.67
CA PHE A 42 -26.23 -1.79 6.39
C PHE A 42 -25.90 -1.97 4.90
N ALA A 43 -26.28 -3.09 4.30
CA ALA A 43 -26.08 -3.33 2.87
C ALA A 43 -26.83 -2.31 1.99
N ALA A 44 -28.07 -1.96 2.35
CA ALA A 44 -28.88 -0.97 1.63
C ALA A 44 -28.29 0.45 1.68
N LEU A 45 -27.56 0.79 2.73
CA LEU A 45 -26.86 2.07 2.85
C LEU A 45 -25.47 2.03 2.23
N ALA A 46 -24.74 0.93 2.40
CA ALA A 46 -23.37 0.78 1.90
C ALA A 46 -23.31 0.66 0.37
N ALA A 47 -24.23 -0.10 -0.24
CA ALA A 47 -24.21 -0.33 -1.70
C ALA A 47 -24.32 0.97 -2.53
N PRO A 48 -25.29 1.88 -2.28
CA PRO A 48 -25.37 3.15 -3.00
C PRO A 48 -24.16 4.05 -2.70
N SER A 49 -23.61 4.03 -1.49
CA SER A 49 -22.41 4.80 -1.15
C SER A 49 -21.18 4.32 -1.91
N ILE A 50 -20.97 3.00 -1.98
CA ILE A 50 -19.89 2.38 -2.77
C ILE A 50 -20.09 2.70 -4.27
N LEU A 51 -21.31 2.58 -4.80
CA LEU A 51 -21.59 2.90 -6.19
C LEU A 51 -21.33 4.38 -6.49
N THR A 52 -21.73 5.29 -5.60
CA THR A 52 -21.46 6.72 -5.76
C THR A 52 -19.98 7.00 -5.80
N LEU A 53 -19.19 6.42 -4.88
CA LEU A 53 -17.73 6.52 -4.86
C LEU A 53 -17.13 5.95 -6.15
N TRP A 54 -17.60 4.80 -6.59
CA TRP A 54 -17.14 4.18 -7.83
C TRP A 54 -17.39 5.07 -9.06
N VAL A 55 -18.55 5.68 -9.17
CA VAL A 55 -18.90 6.54 -10.31
C VAL A 55 -18.22 7.91 -10.22
N SER A 56 -18.04 8.44 -9.00
CA SER A 56 -17.43 9.77 -8.79
C SER A 56 -15.91 9.79 -8.93
N THR A 57 -15.24 8.63 -8.79
CA THR A 57 -13.78 8.53 -8.99
C THR A 57 -13.45 8.33 -10.48
N PRO A 58 -12.31 8.84 -10.98
CA PRO A 58 -11.91 8.71 -12.38
C PRO A 58 -11.87 7.26 -12.88
N SER A 59 -11.87 7.07 -14.19
CA SER A 59 -11.54 5.78 -14.80
C SER A 59 -10.05 5.51 -14.66
N ALA A 60 -9.67 4.23 -14.40
CA ALA A 60 -8.27 3.83 -14.40
C ALA A 60 -7.74 3.47 -15.79
N SER A 61 -8.57 3.54 -16.84
CA SER A 61 -8.18 3.13 -18.20
C SER A 61 -7.06 3.98 -18.81
N ASP A 62 -6.82 5.19 -18.27
CA ASP A 62 -5.80 6.13 -18.73
C ASP A 62 -4.52 6.12 -17.87
N ILE A 63 -4.39 5.15 -16.95
CA ILE A 63 -3.26 5.09 -16.01
C ILE A 63 -1.89 5.16 -16.72
N GLN A 64 -1.68 4.35 -17.76
CA GLN A 64 -0.44 4.32 -18.50
C GLN A 64 -0.13 5.65 -19.22
N GLN A 65 -1.17 6.32 -19.72
CA GLN A 65 -1.02 7.65 -20.32
C GLN A 65 -0.62 8.68 -19.25
N ARG A 66 -1.20 8.63 -18.07
CA ARG A 66 -0.88 9.55 -16.96
C ARG A 66 0.52 9.34 -16.43
N VAL A 67 0.89 8.10 -16.13
CA VAL A 67 2.27 7.79 -15.70
C VAL A 67 3.28 8.26 -16.74
N GLY A 68 3.05 7.93 -18.02
CA GLY A 68 3.93 8.40 -19.09
C GLY A 68 3.92 9.92 -19.30
N ALA A 69 2.86 10.64 -18.91
CA ALA A 69 2.85 12.10 -18.92
C ALA A 69 3.64 12.67 -17.74
N ALA A 70 3.50 12.12 -16.55
CA ALA A 70 4.19 12.52 -15.34
C ALA A 70 5.70 12.28 -15.46
N THR A 71 6.13 11.09 -15.87
CA THR A 71 7.55 10.77 -16.09
C THR A 71 8.19 11.68 -17.13
N ARG A 72 7.49 12.00 -18.23
CA ARG A 72 7.98 12.99 -19.21
C ARG A 72 8.07 14.41 -18.65
N ALA A 73 7.11 14.81 -17.79
CA ALA A 73 7.13 16.14 -17.17
C ALA A 73 8.32 16.29 -16.22
N HIS A 74 8.74 15.21 -15.56
CA HIS A 74 9.92 15.18 -14.70
C HIS A 74 11.22 14.86 -15.45
N GLY A 75 11.15 14.51 -16.73
CA GLY A 75 12.31 14.15 -17.56
C GLY A 75 12.95 12.83 -17.19
N VAL A 76 12.20 11.91 -16.57
CA VAL A 76 12.69 10.62 -16.08
C VAL A 76 12.30 9.47 -17.01
N VAL A 77 13.02 8.34 -16.86
CA VAL A 77 12.80 7.14 -17.66
C VAL A 77 11.57 6.39 -17.15
N LEU A 78 10.63 6.09 -18.05
CA LEU A 78 9.54 5.17 -17.78
C LEU A 78 10.04 3.73 -17.86
N LEU A 79 9.97 3.01 -16.75
CA LEU A 79 10.32 1.59 -16.67
C LEU A 79 9.19 0.71 -17.19
N GLY A 80 9.52 -0.30 -17.96
CA GLY A 80 8.61 -1.41 -18.23
C GLY A 80 8.71 -2.52 -17.17
N GLU A 81 7.80 -3.49 -17.23
CA GLU A 81 7.78 -4.64 -16.28
C GLU A 81 9.12 -5.38 -16.19
N GLY A 82 9.85 -5.50 -17.32
CA GLY A 82 11.13 -6.19 -17.39
C GLY A 82 12.34 -5.36 -16.98
N ASP A 83 12.19 -4.06 -16.76
CA ASP A 83 13.29 -3.15 -16.47
C ASP A 83 13.57 -3.02 -14.97
N VAL A 84 12.64 -3.49 -14.13
CA VAL A 84 12.80 -3.45 -12.66
C VAL A 84 13.68 -4.61 -12.20
N PRO A 85 14.87 -4.35 -11.63
CA PRO A 85 15.71 -5.42 -11.11
C PRO A 85 14.98 -6.22 -10.02
N PRO A 86 15.00 -7.57 -10.07
CA PRO A 86 14.25 -8.41 -9.13
C PRO A 86 14.57 -8.11 -7.66
N LEU A 87 15.82 -7.79 -7.35
CA LEU A 87 16.24 -7.51 -5.99
C LEU A 87 15.71 -6.15 -5.49
N LEU A 88 15.61 -5.14 -6.37
CA LEU A 88 14.95 -3.88 -6.04
C LEU A 88 13.45 -4.08 -5.80
N ALA A 89 12.79 -4.83 -6.69
CA ALA A 89 11.37 -5.18 -6.52
C ALA A 89 11.10 -5.83 -5.16
N GLN A 90 11.91 -6.83 -4.81
CA GLN A 90 11.82 -7.52 -3.52
C GLN A 90 12.09 -6.59 -2.32
N ALA A 91 13.09 -5.70 -2.40
CA ALA A 91 13.40 -4.75 -1.34
C ALA A 91 12.24 -3.75 -1.09
N VAL A 92 11.65 -3.23 -2.17
CA VAL A 92 10.51 -2.31 -2.08
C VAL A 92 9.29 -3.02 -1.52
N VAL A 93 8.96 -4.21 -2.01
CA VAL A 93 7.81 -5.00 -1.54
C VAL A 93 7.97 -5.38 -0.06
N ALA A 94 9.15 -5.87 0.35
CA ALA A 94 9.41 -6.23 1.75
C ALA A 94 9.27 -5.03 2.72
N THR A 95 9.42 -3.81 2.24
CA THR A 95 9.49 -2.62 3.07
C THR A 95 8.21 -1.79 3.04
N GLU A 96 7.63 -1.62 1.87
CA GLU A 96 6.46 -0.76 1.65
C GLU A 96 5.15 -1.54 1.69
N ASP A 97 5.15 -2.78 1.19
CA ASP A 97 3.92 -3.55 1.00
C ASP A 97 4.21 -5.06 0.95
N GLU A 98 4.56 -5.66 2.11
CA GLU A 98 4.97 -7.07 2.26
C GLU A 98 4.03 -8.07 1.54
N ARG A 99 2.75 -7.69 1.44
CA ARG A 99 1.71 -8.55 0.85
C ARG A 99 1.26 -8.09 -0.54
N PHE A 100 2.03 -7.25 -1.22
CA PHE A 100 1.71 -6.63 -2.49
C PHE A 100 1.10 -7.59 -3.52
N TYR A 101 1.70 -8.76 -3.69
CA TYR A 101 1.22 -9.78 -4.63
C TYR A 101 0.02 -10.60 -4.14
N ALA A 102 -0.40 -10.41 -2.89
CA ALA A 102 -1.46 -11.22 -2.26
C ALA A 102 -2.80 -10.47 -2.09
N HIS A 103 -2.83 -9.16 -2.30
CA HIS A 103 -4.05 -8.35 -2.20
C HIS A 103 -4.42 -7.67 -3.53
N HIS A 104 -5.59 -7.03 -3.57
CA HIS A 104 -6.11 -6.29 -4.73
C HIS A 104 -6.36 -4.82 -4.36
N GLY A 105 -5.37 -3.97 -4.57
CA GLY A 105 -5.40 -2.53 -4.31
C GLY A 105 -5.20 -2.17 -2.84
N ILE A 106 -5.78 -2.93 -1.92
CA ILE A 106 -5.76 -2.67 -0.47
C ILE A 106 -5.30 -3.91 0.27
N ASP A 107 -4.38 -3.78 1.21
CA ASP A 107 -4.05 -4.82 2.18
C ASP A 107 -4.87 -4.66 3.47
N THR A 108 -6.07 -5.24 3.50
CA THR A 108 -6.94 -5.19 4.69
C THR A 108 -6.34 -5.90 5.91
N ILE A 109 -5.50 -6.91 5.69
CA ILE A 109 -4.82 -7.65 6.77
C ILE A 109 -3.66 -6.80 7.30
N GLY A 110 -2.85 -6.22 6.42
CA GLY A 110 -1.78 -5.29 6.77
C GLY A 110 -2.31 -4.07 7.51
N LEU A 111 -3.40 -3.47 7.03
CA LEU A 111 -4.08 -2.36 7.69
C LEU A 111 -4.56 -2.73 9.11
N GLY A 112 -5.16 -3.92 9.27
CA GLY A 112 -5.57 -4.42 10.59
C GLY A 112 -4.37 -4.64 11.53
N ARG A 113 -3.26 -5.17 11.02
CA ARG A 113 -2.00 -5.35 11.76
C ARG A 113 -1.39 -4.00 12.18
N ALA A 114 -1.31 -3.05 11.25
CA ALA A 114 -0.81 -1.71 11.52
C ALA A 114 -1.65 -1.00 12.60
N PHE A 115 -2.97 -1.05 12.49
CA PHE A 115 -3.88 -0.47 13.48
C PHE A 115 -3.69 -1.08 14.87
N LEU A 116 -3.58 -2.43 14.96
CA LEU A 116 -3.36 -3.10 16.23
C LEU A 116 -2.00 -2.75 16.84
N TYR A 117 -0.96 -2.67 16.03
CA TYR A 117 0.37 -2.26 16.45
C TYR A 117 0.36 -0.82 17.00
N ASP A 118 -0.19 0.12 16.25
CA ASP A 118 -0.25 1.53 16.64
C ASP A 118 -1.07 1.73 17.92
N ALA A 119 -2.20 1.01 18.05
CA ALA A 119 -3.02 1.05 19.27
C ALA A 119 -2.30 0.50 20.50
N THR A 120 -1.49 -0.56 20.34
CA THR A 120 -0.76 -1.18 21.46
C THR A 120 0.51 -0.41 21.85
N HIS A 121 1.13 0.32 20.90
CA HIS A 121 2.35 1.08 21.14
C HIS A 121 2.11 2.60 21.26
N SER A 122 0.84 3.03 21.21
CA SER A 122 0.43 4.44 21.30
C SER A 122 1.20 5.34 20.31
N CYS A 123 1.44 4.86 19.10
CA CYS A 123 2.12 5.58 18.03
C CYS A 123 1.30 5.51 16.72
N LEU A 124 1.64 6.33 15.76
CA LEU A 124 1.25 6.22 14.36
C LEU A 124 2.49 5.86 13.54
N CYS A 125 3.08 4.71 13.85
CA CYS A 125 4.42 4.34 13.40
C CYS A 125 4.39 3.46 12.15
N GLN A 126 3.27 2.76 11.89
CA GLN A 126 3.15 1.89 10.73
C GLN A 126 2.33 2.54 9.63
N GLY A 127 2.90 2.61 8.42
CA GLY A 127 2.19 2.97 7.20
C GLY A 127 1.21 1.86 6.80
N GLY A 128 -0.02 2.23 6.47
CA GLY A 128 -1.04 1.29 5.99
C GLY A 128 -1.39 1.46 4.52
N SER A 129 -0.60 2.22 3.76
CA SER A 129 -0.85 2.45 2.32
C SER A 129 -0.10 1.43 1.48
N THR A 130 -0.76 0.88 0.47
CA THR A 130 -0.16 -0.05 -0.49
C THR A 130 0.64 0.70 -1.56
N ILE A 131 1.51 0.00 -2.30
CA ILE A 131 2.23 0.53 -3.47
C ILE A 131 1.23 1.08 -4.49
N THR A 132 0.12 0.38 -4.72
CA THR A 132 -0.93 0.83 -5.66
C THR A 132 -1.60 2.12 -5.19
N GLU A 133 -1.89 2.27 -3.90
CA GLU A 133 -2.44 3.51 -3.34
C GLU A 133 -1.46 4.68 -3.47
N GLN A 134 -0.16 4.44 -3.27
CA GLN A 134 0.88 5.46 -3.45
C GLN A 134 0.95 5.93 -4.90
N LEU A 135 1.01 5.01 -5.87
CA LEU A 135 0.99 5.35 -7.31
C LEU A 135 -0.26 6.16 -7.68
N VAL A 136 -1.44 5.73 -7.22
CA VAL A 136 -2.71 6.45 -7.47
C VAL A 136 -2.67 7.85 -6.89
N LYS A 137 -2.21 8.01 -5.67
CA LYS A 137 -2.09 9.31 -5.02
C LYS A 137 -1.23 10.28 -5.83
N ASP A 138 -0.10 9.83 -6.33
CA ASP A 138 0.82 10.68 -7.08
C ASP A 138 0.26 11.05 -8.47
N VAL A 139 -0.31 10.08 -9.18
CA VAL A 139 -0.73 10.23 -10.59
C VAL A 139 -2.14 10.83 -10.75
N TYR A 140 -3.07 10.55 -9.83
CA TYR A 140 -4.49 11.00 -9.94
C TYR A 140 -4.86 12.10 -8.97
N LEU A 141 -4.24 12.17 -7.79
CA LEU A 141 -4.71 12.99 -6.67
C LEU A 141 -3.71 14.08 -6.27
N GLY A 142 -2.64 14.26 -7.03
CA GLY A 142 -1.65 15.32 -6.83
C GLY A 142 -0.93 15.27 -5.48
N GLY A 143 -0.73 14.07 -4.93
CA GLY A 143 0.03 13.86 -3.70
C GLY A 143 -0.72 14.19 -2.39
N SER A 144 -2.04 14.44 -2.43
CA SER A 144 -2.82 14.85 -1.25
C SER A 144 -3.28 13.66 -0.38
N ASP A 145 -3.03 13.71 0.92
CA ASP A 145 -3.45 12.71 1.92
C ASP A 145 -4.72 13.10 2.70
N ALA A 146 -5.45 14.14 2.29
CA ALA A 146 -6.54 14.69 3.07
C ALA A 146 -7.87 13.92 2.93
N GLY A 147 -8.40 13.40 4.01
CA GLY A 147 -9.78 12.95 4.24
C GLY A 147 -10.47 12.19 3.09
N TYR A 148 -11.24 12.89 2.29
CA TYR A 148 -11.98 12.31 1.14
C TYR A 148 -11.02 11.64 0.14
N ASN A 149 -9.83 12.14 -0.03
CA ASN A 149 -8.86 11.59 -0.98
C ASN A 149 -8.42 10.18 -0.58
N LYS A 150 -8.28 9.86 0.72
CA LYS A 150 -7.90 8.51 1.15
C LYS A 150 -8.93 7.44 0.74
N ILE A 151 -10.21 7.77 0.77
CA ILE A 151 -11.27 6.86 0.28
C ILE A 151 -11.21 6.74 -1.26
N ALA A 152 -10.92 7.84 -1.94
CA ALA A 152 -10.72 7.83 -3.39
C ALA A 152 -9.48 7.02 -3.80
N ASP A 153 -8.36 7.12 -3.05
CA ASP A 153 -7.15 6.29 -3.23
C ASP A 153 -7.50 4.80 -3.23
N ILE A 154 -8.26 4.37 -2.23
CA ILE A 154 -8.71 2.99 -2.07
C ILE A 154 -9.50 2.50 -3.28
N VAL A 155 -10.50 3.27 -3.71
CA VAL A 155 -11.34 2.92 -4.86
C VAL A 155 -10.52 2.92 -6.15
N MET A 156 -9.63 3.90 -6.31
CA MET A 156 -8.78 4.01 -7.48
C MET A 156 -7.71 2.92 -7.52
N ALA A 157 -7.11 2.56 -6.38
CA ALA A 157 -6.16 1.46 -6.30
C ALA A 157 -6.79 0.14 -6.75
N TYR A 158 -8.02 -0.13 -6.30
CA TYR A 158 -8.77 -1.29 -6.78
C TYR A 158 -9.04 -1.24 -8.29
N LYS A 159 -9.47 -0.07 -8.83
CA LYS A 159 -9.70 0.11 -10.27
C LYS A 159 -8.43 -0.07 -11.10
N VAL A 160 -7.29 0.42 -10.63
CA VAL A 160 -6.00 0.28 -11.32
C VAL A 160 -5.63 -1.19 -11.43
N GLU A 161 -5.79 -1.99 -10.36
CA GLU A 161 -5.48 -3.41 -10.39
C GLU A 161 -6.44 -4.27 -11.22
N LEU A 162 -7.60 -3.72 -11.60
CA LEU A 162 -8.47 -4.35 -12.60
C LEU A 162 -7.97 -4.12 -14.05
N VAL A 163 -7.09 -3.15 -14.26
CA VAL A 163 -6.64 -2.71 -15.61
C VAL A 163 -5.22 -3.16 -15.91
N ILE A 164 -4.31 -3.08 -14.94
CA ILE A 164 -2.89 -3.42 -15.11
C ILE A 164 -2.41 -4.40 -14.04
N GLY A 165 -1.40 -5.22 -14.39
CA GLY A 165 -0.81 -6.21 -13.49
C GLY A 165 0.11 -5.63 -12.44
N LYS A 166 0.40 -6.40 -11.40
CA LYS A 166 1.27 -6.00 -10.28
C LYS A 166 2.68 -5.59 -10.70
N GLN A 167 3.26 -6.28 -11.68
CA GLN A 167 4.59 -5.95 -12.20
C GLN A 167 4.60 -4.57 -12.85
N GLN A 168 3.56 -4.26 -13.65
CA GLN A 168 3.43 -2.95 -14.26
C GLN A 168 3.18 -1.85 -13.23
N ILE A 169 2.35 -2.11 -12.21
CA ILE A 169 2.12 -1.17 -11.11
C ILE A 169 3.44 -0.82 -10.40
N LEU A 170 4.25 -1.84 -10.12
CA LEU A 170 5.55 -1.64 -9.46
C LEU A 170 6.52 -0.85 -10.35
N ALA A 171 6.56 -1.14 -11.65
CA ALA A 171 7.39 -0.41 -12.61
C ALA A 171 6.95 1.06 -12.73
N ASP A 172 5.65 1.31 -12.83
CA ASP A 172 5.06 2.65 -12.88
C ASP A 172 5.37 3.44 -11.59
N TYR A 173 5.19 2.81 -10.43
CA TYR A 173 5.51 3.40 -9.12
C TYR A 173 6.99 3.80 -9.05
N LEU A 174 7.89 2.90 -9.39
CA LEU A 174 9.33 3.14 -9.34
C LEU A 174 9.81 4.16 -10.38
N SER A 175 9.03 4.38 -11.44
CA SER A 175 9.32 5.42 -12.42
C SER A 175 8.93 6.82 -11.93
N GLU A 176 7.88 6.93 -11.12
CA GLU A 176 7.28 8.21 -10.76
C GLU A 176 7.61 8.67 -9.33
N ILE A 177 7.91 7.72 -8.44
CA ILE A 177 8.12 8.03 -7.03
C ILE A 177 9.21 9.07 -6.81
N THR A 178 8.97 10.01 -5.91
CA THR A 178 9.99 10.95 -5.45
C THR A 178 11.09 10.22 -4.70
N THR A 179 12.34 10.48 -5.03
CA THR A 179 13.52 9.83 -4.46
C THR A 179 14.52 10.81 -3.82
N GLY A 180 14.10 12.03 -3.54
CA GLY A 180 14.90 13.09 -2.92
C GLY A 180 14.42 14.48 -3.38
N LEU A 181 15.20 15.50 -3.09
CA LEU A 181 14.87 16.88 -3.47
C LEU A 181 14.74 17.03 -4.98
N ASN A 182 13.49 17.23 -5.46
CA ASN A 182 13.16 17.38 -6.88
C ASN A 182 13.67 16.25 -7.78
N ARG A 183 13.90 15.07 -7.23
CA ARG A 183 14.32 13.87 -7.94
C ARG A 183 13.19 12.86 -7.98
N TYR A 184 12.89 12.39 -9.17
CA TYR A 184 11.83 11.42 -9.44
C TYR A 184 12.42 10.19 -10.12
N GLY A 185 11.82 9.03 -9.83
CA GLY A 185 12.19 7.75 -10.38
C GLY A 185 13.49 7.17 -9.82
N VAL A 186 13.49 5.85 -9.68
CA VAL A 186 14.64 5.12 -9.12
C VAL A 186 15.84 5.08 -10.07
N SER A 187 15.63 5.21 -11.39
CA SER A 187 16.72 5.25 -12.37
C SER A 187 17.57 6.51 -12.24
N GLU A 188 16.93 7.67 -12.07
CA GLU A 188 17.62 8.91 -11.82
C GLU A 188 18.35 8.89 -10.47
N ALA A 189 17.70 8.35 -9.43
CA ALA A 189 18.32 8.20 -8.13
C ALA A 189 19.55 7.26 -8.16
N ALA A 190 19.49 6.19 -8.93
CA ALA A 190 20.62 5.28 -9.12
C ALA A 190 21.82 5.99 -9.77
N CYS A 191 21.55 6.82 -10.77
CA CYS A 191 22.56 7.61 -11.45
C CYS A 191 23.16 8.66 -10.51
N ASP A 192 22.33 9.43 -9.84
CA ASP A 192 22.77 10.52 -8.96
C ASP A 192 23.50 10.04 -7.71
N TYR A 193 22.99 9.00 -7.06
CA TYR A 193 23.59 8.53 -5.81
C TYR A 193 24.79 7.61 -6.02
N PHE A 194 24.75 6.79 -7.06
CA PHE A 194 25.71 5.70 -7.22
C PHE A 194 26.54 5.77 -8.49
N HIS A 195 26.24 6.72 -9.41
CA HIS A 195 26.91 6.86 -10.71
C HIS A 195 26.84 5.58 -11.55
N LYS A 196 25.70 4.87 -11.45
CA LYS A 196 25.50 3.58 -12.10
C LYS A 196 24.10 3.47 -12.69
N PRO A 197 23.93 2.75 -13.80
CA PRO A 197 22.60 2.38 -14.28
C PRO A 197 21.90 1.47 -13.28
N LEU A 198 20.57 1.55 -13.23
CA LEU A 198 19.73 0.83 -12.25
C LEU A 198 20.01 -0.68 -12.18
N GLY A 199 20.30 -1.33 -13.31
CA GLY A 199 20.57 -2.76 -13.37
C GLY A 199 21.91 -3.21 -12.76
N ASN A 200 22.81 -2.30 -12.40
CA ASN A 200 24.19 -2.59 -11.96
C ASN A 200 24.46 -2.24 -10.50
N LEU A 201 23.40 -2.14 -9.71
CA LEU A 201 23.51 -1.80 -8.28
C LEU A 201 23.82 -3.00 -7.40
N THR A 202 24.39 -2.73 -6.24
CA THR A 202 24.61 -3.71 -5.18
C THR A 202 23.35 -3.91 -4.33
N ILE A 203 23.36 -4.93 -3.45
CA ILE A 203 22.29 -5.16 -2.47
C ILE A 203 22.08 -3.93 -1.59
N GLY A 204 23.17 -3.31 -1.08
CA GLY A 204 23.10 -2.14 -0.22
C GLY A 204 22.54 -0.91 -0.96
N GLN A 205 22.86 -0.76 -2.23
CA GLN A 205 22.35 0.31 -3.08
C GLN A 205 20.86 0.12 -3.40
N TYR A 206 20.39 -1.09 -3.72
CA TYR A 206 18.97 -1.37 -3.87
C TYR A 206 18.18 -1.16 -2.57
N ALA A 207 18.73 -1.61 -1.44
CA ALA A 207 18.09 -1.40 -0.15
C ALA A 207 18.00 0.09 0.21
N LEU A 208 19.00 0.90 -0.15
CA LEU A 208 18.94 2.35 0.05
C LEU A 208 17.87 2.98 -0.83
N LEU A 209 17.80 2.66 -2.12
CA LEU A 209 16.76 3.17 -3.00
C LEU A 209 15.36 2.84 -2.47
N ALA A 210 15.12 1.58 -2.10
CA ALA A 210 13.85 1.16 -1.49
C ALA A 210 13.56 1.92 -0.19
N GLY A 211 14.59 2.24 0.59
CA GLY A 211 14.42 2.98 1.84
C GLY A 211 14.05 4.45 1.64
N VAL A 212 14.61 5.09 0.63
CA VAL A 212 14.38 6.52 0.35
C VAL A 212 12.93 6.78 -0.08
N THR A 213 12.26 5.83 -0.74
CA THR A 213 10.89 6.03 -1.23
C THR A 213 9.88 6.33 -0.12
N GLN A 214 10.09 5.86 1.10
CA GLN A 214 9.15 6.09 2.22
C GLN A 214 9.06 7.56 2.64
N ALA A 215 10.20 8.24 2.74
CA ALA A 215 10.28 9.65 3.15
C ALA A 215 11.48 10.32 2.44
N PRO A 216 11.33 10.67 1.16
CA PRO A 216 12.43 11.11 0.32
C PRO A 216 13.18 12.33 0.88
N SER A 217 12.46 13.28 1.47
CA SER A 217 13.08 14.47 2.07
C SER A 217 13.86 14.17 3.35
N LEU A 218 13.55 13.07 4.04
CA LEU A 218 14.20 12.67 5.29
C LEU A 218 15.39 11.75 5.05
N TYR A 219 15.24 10.83 4.10
CA TYR A 219 16.21 9.76 3.83
C TYR A 219 17.09 10.01 2.60
N ASP A 220 17.04 11.23 2.03
CA ASP A 220 17.95 11.63 0.95
C ASP A 220 19.42 11.55 1.43
N PRO A 221 20.25 10.65 0.88
CA PRO A 221 21.63 10.46 1.34
C PRO A 221 22.53 11.67 1.06
N THR A 222 22.12 12.61 0.18
CA THR A 222 22.84 13.84 -0.07
C THR A 222 22.60 14.89 1.01
N ILE A 223 21.53 14.74 1.80
CA ILE A 223 21.16 15.64 2.90
C ILE A 223 21.62 15.07 4.25
N ASP A 224 21.23 13.84 4.56
CA ASP A 224 21.63 13.16 5.80
C ASP A 224 22.05 11.69 5.52
N PRO A 225 23.35 11.48 5.27
CA PRO A 225 23.90 10.14 5.05
C PRO A 225 23.66 9.18 6.21
N ASN A 226 23.56 9.69 7.45
CA ASN A 226 23.39 8.84 8.62
C ASN A 226 21.93 8.32 8.72
N LEU A 227 20.95 9.19 8.49
CA LEU A 227 19.55 8.77 8.43
C LEU A 227 19.31 7.82 7.25
N ALA A 228 19.92 8.10 6.10
CA ALA A 228 19.88 7.22 4.94
C ALA A 228 20.47 5.83 5.24
N ALA A 229 21.63 5.76 5.92
CA ALA A 229 22.25 4.51 6.35
C ALA A 229 21.37 3.75 7.36
N ALA A 230 20.77 4.45 8.33
CA ALA A 230 19.85 3.85 9.29
C ALA A 230 18.61 3.27 8.60
N ARG A 231 18.05 4.00 7.62
CA ARG A 231 16.90 3.51 6.84
C ARG A 231 17.27 2.31 5.99
N ARG A 232 18.43 2.33 5.31
CA ARG A 232 18.97 1.16 4.59
C ARG A 232 19.07 -0.06 5.49
N SER A 233 19.58 0.11 6.71
CA SER A 233 19.68 -0.99 7.69
C SER A 233 18.31 -1.61 8.01
N SER A 234 17.26 -0.78 8.11
CA SER A 234 15.88 -1.25 8.32
C SER A 234 15.37 -2.05 7.13
N VAL A 235 15.63 -1.61 5.90
CA VAL A 235 15.28 -2.36 4.67
C VAL A 235 16.00 -3.68 4.61
N LEU A 236 17.31 -3.70 4.88
CA LEU A 236 18.09 -4.95 4.90
C LEU A 236 17.57 -5.92 5.97
N ALA A 237 17.11 -5.41 7.11
CA ALA A 237 16.48 -6.24 8.14
C ALA A 237 15.16 -6.87 7.67
N ALA A 238 14.32 -6.11 6.93
CA ALA A 238 13.10 -6.64 6.32
C ALA A 238 13.43 -7.72 5.27
N MET A 239 14.37 -7.43 4.36
CA MET A 239 14.82 -8.40 3.35
C MET A 239 15.39 -9.69 3.98
N LEU A 240 16.08 -9.58 5.12
CA LEU A 240 16.57 -10.73 5.87
C LEU A 240 15.44 -11.53 6.52
N ALA A 241 14.46 -10.86 7.10
CA ALA A 241 13.29 -11.50 7.70
C ALA A 241 12.49 -12.31 6.66
N ASP A 242 12.35 -11.77 5.45
CA ASP A 242 11.69 -12.41 4.31
C ASP A 242 12.59 -13.42 3.58
N LYS A 243 13.82 -13.68 4.08
CA LYS A 243 14.78 -14.61 3.50
C LYS A 243 15.18 -14.30 2.04
N ILE A 244 15.09 -13.03 1.65
CA ILE A 244 15.54 -12.53 0.34
C ILE A 244 17.07 -12.52 0.26
N ILE A 245 17.73 -12.20 1.40
CA ILE A 245 19.19 -12.17 1.54
C ILE A 245 19.63 -12.97 2.76
N THR A 246 20.90 -13.34 2.76
CA THR A 246 21.54 -14.02 3.93
C THR A 246 22.06 -13.01 4.97
N PRO A 247 22.35 -13.45 6.23
CA PRO A 247 22.98 -12.59 7.23
C PRO A 247 24.30 -11.97 6.77
N ASP A 248 25.14 -12.75 6.07
CA ASP A 248 26.43 -12.26 5.55
C ASP A 248 26.23 -11.21 4.46
N GLN A 249 25.25 -11.40 3.57
CA GLN A 249 24.90 -10.41 2.56
C GLN A 249 24.36 -9.13 3.20
N ALA A 250 23.50 -9.23 4.22
CA ALA A 250 22.99 -8.07 4.96
C ALA A 250 24.12 -7.30 5.65
N ALA A 251 25.07 -7.99 6.30
CA ALA A 251 26.21 -7.37 6.95
C ALA A 251 27.13 -6.66 5.95
N ALA A 252 27.45 -7.31 4.82
CA ALA A 252 28.26 -6.73 3.75
C ALA A 252 27.59 -5.50 3.13
N ALA A 253 26.29 -5.60 2.80
CA ALA A 253 25.51 -4.50 2.23
C ALA A 253 25.38 -3.31 3.18
N ASN A 254 25.30 -3.56 4.48
CA ASN A 254 25.21 -2.51 5.49
C ASN A 254 26.53 -1.74 5.67
N ALA A 255 27.67 -2.35 5.35
CA ALA A 255 28.99 -1.73 5.40
C ALA A 255 29.31 -0.87 4.16
N GLU A 256 28.51 -0.93 3.10
CA GLU A 256 28.74 -0.15 1.88
C GLU A 256 28.54 1.36 2.14
N PRO A 257 29.24 2.25 1.40
CA PRO A 257 28.96 3.67 1.43
C PRO A 257 27.52 3.95 0.94
N VAL A 258 26.89 5.00 1.45
CA VAL A 258 25.53 5.42 1.02
C VAL A 258 25.55 6.24 -0.27
N LEU A 259 26.67 6.79 -0.65
CA LEU A 259 26.87 7.58 -1.87
C LEU A 259 28.18 7.19 -2.54
N THR A 260 28.22 7.29 -3.85
CA THR A 260 29.48 7.29 -4.61
C THR A 260 30.06 8.71 -4.57
N PRO A 261 31.32 8.89 -4.14
CA PRO A 261 31.92 10.22 -4.11
C PRO A 261 32.09 10.84 -5.51
N GLY A 262 31.95 12.15 -5.61
CA GLY A 262 32.16 12.91 -6.81
C GLY A 262 30.85 13.44 -7.46
N PRO A 263 30.95 14.21 -8.53
CA PRO A 263 29.77 14.69 -9.27
C PRO A 263 29.11 13.51 -9.99
N ALA A 264 27.78 13.51 -10.00
CA ALA A 264 27.01 12.55 -10.79
C ALA A 264 27.33 12.73 -12.29
N PRO A 265 27.37 11.63 -13.05
CA PRO A 265 27.52 11.72 -14.50
C PRO A 265 26.28 12.35 -15.12
N THR A 266 26.43 12.88 -16.33
CA THR A 266 25.28 13.48 -17.07
C THR A 266 24.28 12.45 -17.55
N SER A 267 24.64 11.18 -17.55
CA SER A 267 23.77 10.05 -17.89
C SER A 267 24.35 8.74 -17.36
N CYS A 268 23.55 7.82 -16.98
CA CYS A 268 23.85 6.44 -16.69
C CYS A 268 23.06 5.52 -17.62
#